data_2351c8ad1eee75806c43c02b61ad6679
#
_entry.id   2351c8ad1eee75806c43c02b61ad6679
#
_cell.length_a   1.000
_cell.length_b   1.000
_cell.length_c   1.000
_cell.angle_alpha   90.00
_cell.angle_beta   90.00
_cell.angle_gamma   90.00
#
_symmetry.space_group_name_H-M   'P 1'
#
loop_
_entity.id
_entity.type
_entity.pdbx_description
1 polymer ?
#
loop_
_entity_poly.entity_id
_entity_poly.type
_entity_poly.pdbx_seq_one_letter_code
_entity_poly.pdbx_strand_id
1 'polypeptide(L)'
;MKHRFRLIRSSDFKRVRRSGKSYAHPLVVLYVHVSERTGTRLGVAAGRTIGNAVQRNRAKRLLREAARDLVRRLAPGFDLLLIARSPLPESTFSQTRDALAQLFGRAGLFLPGNDG
;
A
#
# COMPACT_ATOMS: atom_id res chain seq x y z
N MET A 1 -12.42 15.31 -10.29
CA MET A 1 -11.79 14.43 -10.93
C MET A 1 -11.34 13.36 -10.08
N LYS A 2 -11.02 12.36 -10.58
CA LYS A 2 -10.72 11.26 -9.84
C LYS A 2 -9.33 10.93 -9.90
N HIS A 3 -8.71 10.84 -8.77
CA HIS A 3 -7.39 10.30 -8.66
C HIS A 3 -7.52 8.82 -8.49
N ARG A 4 -7.28 8.12 -9.56
CA ARG A 4 -7.29 6.69 -9.50
C ARG A 4 -5.91 6.20 -9.60
N PHE A 5 -5.59 5.24 -8.78
CA PHE A 5 -4.37 4.48 -8.98
C PHE A 5 -4.70 3.28 -9.84
N ARG A 6 -3.73 2.81 -10.59
CA ARG A 6 -3.84 1.58 -11.32
C ARG A 6 -3.45 0.44 -10.40
N LEU A 7 -4.05 -0.72 -10.64
CA LEU A 7 -3.70 -1.90 -9.85
C LEU A 7 -2.49 -2.58 -10.46
N ILE A 8 -1.58 -3.01 -9.62
CA ILE A 8 -0.46 -3.83 -10.03
C ILE A 8 -0.98 -5.24 -10.23
N ARG A 9 -0.61 -5.87 -11.34
CA ARG A 9 -0.98 -7.26 -11.57
C ARG A 9 -0.20 -8.15 -10.61
N SER A 10 -0.85 -9.21 -10.16
CA SER A 10 -0.19 -10.11 -9.22
C SER A 10 1.08 -10.73 -9.82
N SER A 11 1.14 -10.86 -11.14
CA SER A 11 2.36 -11.36 -11.80
C SER A 11 3.55 -10.43 -11.61
N ASP A 12 3.30 -9.14 -11.28
CA ASP A 12 4.36 -8.17 -11.08
C ASP A 12 4.77 -8.04 -9.61
N PHE A 13 4.05 -8.67 -8.70
CA PHE A 13 4.32 -8.52 -7.26
C PHE A 13 5.74 -8.95 -6.91
N LYS A 14 6.20 -10.06 -7.47
CA LYS A 14 7.55 -10.54 -7.20
C LYS A 14 8.61 -9.53 -7.61
N ARG A 15 8.41 -8.93 -8.77
CA ARG A 15 9.38 -7.95 -9.27
C ARG A 15 9.44 -6.73 -8.36
N VAL A 16 8.28 -6.23 -7.93
CA VAL A 16 8.23 -5.06 -7.04
C VAL A 16 8.89 -5.40 -5.70
N ARG A 17 8.63 -6.60 -5.17
CA ARG A 17 9.24 -7.01 -3.91
C ARG A 17 10.75 -7.16 -4.03
N ARG A 18 11.22 -7.71 -5.15
CA ARG A 18 12.65 -7.97 -5.33
C ARG A 18 13.43 -6.69 -5.57
N SER A 19 12.88 -5.79 -6.37
CA SER A 19 13.61 -4.61 -6.82
C SER A 19 13.34 -3.37 -6.00
N GLY A 20 12.26 -3.37 -5.22
CA GLY A 20 11.84 -2.19 -4.48
C GLY A 20 12.47 -2.12 -3.10
N LYS A 21 12.36 -0.95 -2.50
CA LYS A 21 12.71 -0.77 -1.11
C LYS A 21 11.53 -1.13 -0.24
N SER A 22 11.79 -1.65 0.95
CA SER A 22 10.71 -2.05 1.85
C SER A 22 10.74 -1.24 3.14
N TYR A 23 9.55 -1.02 3.67
CA TYR A 23 9.33 -0.31 4.93
C TYR A 23 8.32 -1.11 5.72
N ALA A 24 8.63 -1.40 6.97
CA ALA A 24 7.81 -2.28 7.78
C ALA A 24 7.06 -1.53 8.87
N HIS A 25 5.83 -1.96 9.10
CA HIS A 25 4.98 -1.51 10.20
C HIS A 25 4.34 -2.77 10.78
N PRO A 26 3.95 -2.79 12.06
CA PRO A 26 3.32 -3.98 12.63
C PRO A 26 2.11 -4.50 11.86
N LEU A 27 1.39 -3.63 11.15
CA LEU A 27 0.18 -4.00 10.43
C LEU A 27 0.41 -4.32 8.96
N VAL A 28 1.43 -3.73 8.34
CA VAL A 28 1.62 -3.84 6.90
C VAL A 28 3.06 -3.57 6.51
N VAL A 29 3.50 -4.20 5.41
CA VAL A 29 4.80 -3.92 4.82
C VAL A 29 4.57 -3.21 3.50
N LEU A 30 5.28 -2.11 3.27
CA LEU A 30 5.22 -1.36 2.02
C LEU A 30 6.47 -1.64 1.21
N TYR A 31 6.29 -1.99 -0.08
CA TYR A 31 7.38 -2.04 -1.04
C TYR A 31 7.18 -0.93 -2.04
N VAL A 32 8.25 -0.19 -2.32
CA VAL A 32 8.23 0.95 -3.24
C VAL A 32 9.23 0.69 -4.36
N HIS A 33 8.75 0.73 -5.58
CA HIS A 33 9.59 0.55 -6.77
C HIS A 33 9.34 1.72 -7.72
N VAL A 34 10.41 2.32 -8.21
CA VAL A 34 10.28 3.42 -9.16
C VAL A 34 9.78 2.86 -10.48
N SER A 35 8.69 3.43 -10.97
CA SER A 35 8.06 2.98 -12.19
C SER A 35 8.49 3.87 -13.34
N GLU A 36 8.59 3.29 -14.54
CA GLU A 36 8.81 4.09 -15.74
C GLU A 36 7.52 4.75 -16.22
N ARG A 37 6.41 4.41 -15.60
CA ARG A 37 5.12 5.01 -15.96
C ARG A 37 4.94 6.34 -15.25
N THR A 38 4.07 7.17 -15.80
CA THR A 38 3.81 8.46 -15.20
C THR A 38 2.83 8.39 -14.04
N GLY A 39 2.03 7.33 -13.96
CA GLY A 39 1.04 7.19 -12.91
C GLY A 39 1.53 6.32 -11.78
N THR A 40 0.74 6.25 -10.72
CA THR A 40 1.01 5.39 -9.58
C THR A 40 0.22 4.10 -9.73
N ARG A 41 0.86 2.98 -9.43
CA ARG A 41 0.16 1.70 -9.38
C ARG A 41 0.20 1.18 -7.94
N LEU A 42 -0.88 0.53 -7.55
CA LEU A 42 -1.00 0.00 -6.19
C LEU A 42 -1.37 -1.47 -6.25
N GLY A 43 -0.69 -2.28 -5.48
CA GLY A 43 -1.06 -3.66 -5.27
C GLY A 43 -1.26 -3.93 -3.79
N VAL A 44 -2.19 -4.82 -3.47
CA VAL A 44 -2.39 -5.26 -2.11
C VAL A 44 -2.35 -6.78 -2.09
N ALA A 45 -1.79 -7.33 -1.03
CA ALA A 45 -1.67 -8.76 -0.87
C ALA A 45 -1.92 -9.16 0.57
N ALA A 46 -2.51 -10.34 0.76
CA ALA A 46 -2.71 -10.91 2.08
C ALA A 46 -2.50 -12.41 1.95
N GLY A 47 -1.44 -12.92 2.56
CA GLY A 47 -1.08 -14.31 2.47
C GLY A 47 -1.81 -15.18 3.47
N ARG A 48 -1.42 -16.45 3.50
CA ARG A 48 -2.07 -17.44 4.34
C ARG A 48 -1.94 -17.16 5.82
N THR A 49 -0.88 -16.47 6.22
CA THR A 49 -0.67 -16.14 7.64
C THR A 49 -1.73 -15.19 8.16
N ILE A 50 -2.45 -14.50 7.26
CA ILE A 50 -3.52 -13.61 7.67
C ILE A 50 -4.72 -14.40 8.19
N GLY A 51 -4.99 -15.55 7.59
CA GLY A 51 -6.12 -16.37 7.99
C GLY A 51 -6.87 -16.92 6.79
N ASN A 52 -8.16 -17.14 6.96
CA ASN A 52 -9.00 -17.70 5.90
C ASN A 52 -9.30 -16.64 4.83
N ALA A 53 -10.06 -17.05 3.82
CA ALA A 53 -10.37 -16.17 2.69
C ALA A 53 -11.13 -14.91 3.12
N VAL A 54 -12.03 -15.04 4.07
CA VAL A 54 -12.79 -13.88 4.56
C VAL A 54 -11.85 -12.86 5.18
N GLN A 55 -10.93 -13.32 6.01
CA GLN A 55 -9.96 -12.45 6.68
C GLN A 55 -8.99 -11.83 5.69
N ARG A 56 -8.54 -12.61 4.71
CA ARG A 56 -7.65 -12.08 3.68
C ARG A 56 -8.34 -11.01 2.85
N ASN A 57 -9.59 -11.24 2.47
CA ASN A 57 -10.32 -10.26 1.68
C ASN A 57 -10.59 -8.98 2.48
N ARG A 58 -10.88 -9.13 3.77
CA ARG A 58 -11.06 -7.98 4.65
C ARG A 58 -9.78 -7.15 4.72
N ALA A 59 -8.65 -7.81 4.90
CA ALA A 59 -7.35 -7.11 4.97
C ALA A 59 -7.08 -6.35 3.69
N LYS A 60 -7.28 -6.98 2.54
CA LYS A 60 -7.05 -6.31 1.26
C LYS A 60 -7.97 -5.12 1.08
N ARG A 61 -9.22 -5.24 1.49
CA ARG A 61 -10.15 -4.13 1.38
C ARG A 61 -9.76 -2.96 2.27
N LEU A 62 -9.35 -3.24 3.50
CA LEU A 62 -8.85 -2.19 4.39
C LEU A 62 -7.69 -1.44 3.77
N LEU A 63 -6.73 -2.18 3.19
CA LEU A 63 -5.58 -1.56 2.57
C LEU A 63 -5.97 -0.70 1.37
N ARG A 64 -6.86 -1.20 0.52
CA ARG A 64 -7.28 -0.44 -0.66
C ARG A 64 -8.00 0.84 -0.28
N GLU A 65 -8.90 0.76 0.69
CA GLU A 65 -9.68 1.92 1.09
C GLU A 65 -8.82 2.96 1.78
N ALA A 66 -7.91 2.51 2.64
CA ALA A 66 -7.01 3.44 3.31
C ALA A 66 -6.03 4.07 2.33
N ALA A 67 -5.52 3.29 1.39
CA ALA A 67 -4.60 3.82 0.38
C ALA A 67 -5.29 4.82 -0.54
N ARG A 68 -6.54 4.56 -0.90
CA ARG A 68 -7.28 5.47 -1.77
C ARG A 68 -7.37 6.87 -1.17
N ASP A 69 -7.48 6.93 0.14
CA ASP A 69 -7.58 8.20 0.83
C ASP A 69 -6.26 8.99 0.81
N LEU A 70 -5.14 8.29 0.66
CA LEU A 70 -3.82 8.92 0.75
C LEU A 70 -3.11 9.05 -0.59
N VAL A 71 -3.43 8.18 -1.55
CA VAL A 71 -2.59 8.04 -2.74
C VAL A 71 -2.51 9.32 -3.57
N ARG A 72 -3.56 10.13 -3.56
CA ARG A 72 -3.54 11.37 -4.32
C ARG A 72 -2.60 12.42 -3.75
N ARG A 73 -2.12 12.21 -2.52
CA ARG A 73 -1.15 13.10 -1.90
C ARG A 73 0.29 12.66 -2.14
N LEU A 74 0.46 11.57 -2.87
CA LEU A 74 1.78 10.99 -3.09
C LEU A 74 2.34 11.44 -4.43
N ALA A 75 3.66 11.52 -4.51
CA ALA A 75 4.34 11.78 -5.77
C ALA A 75 4.03 10.64 -6.74
N PRO A 76 3.80 10.95 -8.03
CA PRO A 76 3.49 9.91 -9.00
C PRO A 76 4.74 9.16 -9.46
N GLY A 77 4.54 8.07 -10.19
CA GLY A 77 5.65 7.37 -10.81
C GLY A 77 6.20 6.23 -9.99
N PHE A 78 5.43 5.72 -9.04
CA PHE A 78 5.87 4.61 -8.20
C PHE A 78 4.90 3.44 -8.29
N ASP A 79 5.47 2.24 -8.17
CA ASP A 79 4.68 1.04 -7.90
C ASP A 79 4.74 0.78 -6.42
N LEU A 80 3.58 0.72 -5.79
CA LEU A 80 3.47 0.53 -4.34
C LEU A 80 2.78 -0.79 -4.08
N LEU A 81 3.42 -1.67 -3.31
CA LEU A 81 2.84 -2.95 -2.94
C LEU A 81 2.67 -2.98 -1.43
N LEU A 82 1.46 -3.20 -0.99
CA LEU A 82 1.13 -3.29 0.43
C LEU A 82 0.82 -4.74 0.77
N ILE A 83 1.56 -5.29 1.71
CA ILE A 83 1.38 -6.68 2.13
C ILE A 83 0.89 -6.68 3.57
N ALA A 84 -0.31 -7.23 3.78
CA ALA A 84 -0.91 -7.29 5.10
C ALA A 84 -0.11 -8.18 6.03
N ARG A 85 -0.01 -7.77 7.29
CA ARG A 85 0.55 -8.59 8.35
C ARG A 85 -0.58 -9.11 9.23
N SER A 86 -0.26 -10.14 10.01
CA SER A 86 -1.24 -10.89 10.78
C SER A 86 -2.28 -10.05 11.53
N PRO A 87 -1.90 -8.97 12.23
CA PRO A 87 -2.91 -8.23 13.00
C PRO A 87 -3.86 -7.36 12.16
N LEU A 88 -3.57 -7.17 10.88
CA LEU A 88 -4.31 -6.18 10.10
C LEU A 88 -5.82 -6.41 10.04
N PRO A 89 -6.32 -7.65 9.87
CA PRO A 89 -7.77 -7.83 9.77
C PRO A 89 -8.55 -7.36 10.99
N GLU A 90 -7.89 -7.27 12.14
CA GLU A 90 -8.53 -6.82 13.36
C GLU A 90 -8.37 -5.32 13.60
N SER A 91 -7.67 -4.63 12.72
CA SER A 91 -7.50 -3.20 12.88
C SER A 91 -8.70 -2.45 12.33
N THR A 92 -8.83 -1.20 12.75
CA THR A 92 -9.86 -0.32 12.20
C THR A 92 -9.34 0.34 10.93
N PHE A 93 -10.25 0.97 10.19
CA PHE A 93 -9.86 1.77 9.03
C PHE A 93 -8.87 2.87 9.45
N SER A 94 -9.17 3.54 10.57
CA SER A 94 -8.33 4.63 11.06
C SER A 94 -6.92 4.13 11.39
N GLN A 95 -6.80 3.00 12.06
CA GLN A 95 -5.50 2.42 12.38
C GLN A 95 -4.75 2.03 11.11
N THR A 96 -5.44 1.48 10.14
CA THR A 96 -4.83 1.09 8.86
C THR A 96 -4.34 2.33 8.13
N ARG A 97 -5.16 3.38 8.07
CA ARG A 97 -4.79 4.61 7.40
C ARG A 97 -3.58 5.25 8.06
N ASP A 98 -3.55 5.27 9.39
CA ASP A 98 -2.40 5.83 10.11
C ASP A 98 -1.13 5.06 9.82
N ALA A 99 -1.22 3.73 9.75
CA ALA A 99 -0.08 2.89 9.42
C ALA A 99 0.45 3.22 8.02
N LEU A 100 -0.44 3.37 7.05
CA LEU A 100 -0.03 3.72 5.69
C LEU A 100 0.57 5.11 5.62
N ALA A 101 -0.01 6.06 6.34
CA ALA A 101 0.53 7.42 6.37
C ALA A 101 1.96 7.42 6.92
N GLN A 102 2.22 6.65 7.97
CA GLN A 102 3.56 6.52 8.51
C GLN A 102 4.52 5.92 7.50
N LEU A 103 4.10 4.85 6.83
CA LEU A 103 4.96 4.18 5.85
C LEU A 103 5.26 5.08 4.65
N PHE A 104 4.24 5.73 4.12
CA PHE A 104 4.44 6.64 2.98
C PHE A 104 5.32 7.81 3.37
N GLY A 105 5.18 8.32 4.59
CA GLY A 105 6.02 9.39 5.10
C GLY A 105 7.48 8.95 5.24
N ARG A 106 7.71 7.76 5.80
CA ARG A 106 9.06 7.23 5.93
C ARG A 106 9.73 7.00 4.58
N ALA A 107 8.93 6.64 3.60
CA ALA A 107 9.44 6.43 2.24
C ALA A 107 9.64 7.74 1.47
N GLY A 108 9.24 8.87 2.05
CA GLY A 108 9.41 10.17 1.42
C GLY A 108 8.51 10.39 0.23
N LEU A 109 7.32 9.81 0.23
CA LEU A 109 6.47 9.81 -0.95
C LEU A 109 5.46 10.94 -1.02
N PHE A 110 5.23 11.64 0.08
CA PHE A 110 4.24 12.73 0.06
C PHE A 110 4.74 13.91 -0.75
N LEU A 111 3.82 14.53 -1.48
CA LEU A 111 4.13 15.72 -2.24
C LEU A 111 4.49 16.87 -1.32
N PRO A 112 5.42 17.72 -1.73
CA PRO A 112 5.80 18.88 -0.93
C PRO A 112 4.59 19.76 -0.60
N GLY A 113 4.52 20.22 0.64
CA GLY A 113 3.43 21.07 1.07
C GLY A 113 2.13 20.35 1.35
N ASN A 114 2.15 19.03 1.24
CA ASN A 114 0.93 18.22 1.40
C ASN A 114 1.16 17.14 2.42
N ASP A 115 1.69 17.54 3.52
CA ASP A 115 2.16 16.60 4.53
C ASP A 115 1.13 16.37 5.63
N GLY A 116 0.01 16.67 5.40
CA GLY A 116 -0.97 16.60 6.40
C GLY A 116 -1.38 15.37 7.08
#